data_4d12e4e52540e1cebe033ca1e879076c
#
_entry.id   4d12e4e52540e1cebe033ca1e879076c
#
_cell.length_a   1.000
_cell.length_b   1.000
_cell.length_c   1.000
_cell.angle_alpha   90.00
_cell.angle_beta   90.00
_cell.angle_gamma   90.00
#
_symmetry.space_group_name_H-M   'P 1'
#
loop_
_entity.id
_entity.type
_entity.pdbx_description
1 polymer ?
#
loop_
_entity_poly.entity_id
_entity_poly.type
_entity_poly.pdbx_seq_one_letter_code
_entity_poly.pdbx_strand_id
1 'polypeptide(L)'
;MANNSREHLARDLFRRYEGNPILEAKDWPYPVNSVFNPAAIKLPDGTLLLARVEDLRGFSHLTLCKSKDGLSNWWIDDKPTMEADHESHEERWGLEDPRIVWLDEQGQFAITYVSFSEGGPLVSLAITKNFHTFARMGAMLPPEDKDACLFPRRFNGRFALIHRPIVQGEAHMWISMSPDLKHWGDHRVLMRTRHAFWDGQRIGLACQPIEIPEGWLIFYHGVRATVAGQIYRIGVALLDLEEPWKVLRRSPEWILGPRADYERIGDVSDVVFVTGATVNKESDLLYLYYGAADDKIAVAIANMSEIREYIMMCPEAED
;
A
#
# COMPACT_ATOMS: atom_id res chain seq x y z
N MET A 1 12.78 35.51 2.35
CA MET A 1 11.93 34.73 1.41
C MET A 1 11.92 33.22 1.65
N ALA A 2 12.76 32.66 2.52
CA ALA A 2 12.80 31.22 2.80
C ALA A 2 11.75 30.69 3.82
N ASN A 3 11.05 31.58 4.53
CA ASN A 3 10.08 31.17 5.57
C ASN A 3 8.67 30.86 5.02
N ASN A 4 8.29 31.44 3.88
CA ASN A 4 6.95 31.26 3.31
C ASN A 4 6.77 29.89 2.61
N SER A 5 7.86 29.27 2.15
CA SER A 5 7.79 27.98 1.47
C SER A 5 7.62 26.79 2.41
N ARG A 6 8.08 26.90 3.68
CA ARG A 6 7.89 25.81 4.67
C ARG A 6 6.48 25.73 5.25
N GLU A 7 5.78 26.87 5.40
CA GLU A 7 4.40 26.89 5.88
C GLU A 7 3.42 26.27 4.87
N HIS A 8 3.70 26.36 3.57
CA HIS A 8 2.89 25.70 2.53
C HIS A 8 3.09 24.18 2.44
N LEU A 9 4.20 23.64 2.94
CA LEU A 9 4.49 22.21 2.91
C LEU A 9 3.97 21.44 4.14
N ALA A 10 3.61 22.13 5.24
CA ALA A 10 3.00 21.54 6.44
C ALA A 10 1.46 21.57 6.34
N ARG A 11 0.89 21.02 5.27
CA ARG A 11 -0.54 21.11 4.97
C ARG A 11 -1.20 19.74 5.07
N ASP A 12 -2.36 19.66 5.74
CA ASP A 12 -3.23 18.49 5.66
C ASP A 12 -3.85 18.40 4.26
N LEU A 13 -3.29 17.56 3.42
CA LEU A 13 -3.78 17.34 2.05
C LEU A 13 -4.99 16.40 2.02
N PHE A 14 -5.10 15.55 3.03
CA PHE A 14 -6.16 14.56 3.13
C PHE A 14 -7.17 14.91 4.21
N ARG A 15 -8.44 14.85 3.87
CA ARG A 15 -9.56 14.83 4.81
C ARG A 15 -10.02 13.40 5.07
N ARG A 16 -10.26 13.05 6.31
CA ARG A 16 -10.88 11.78 6.67
C ARG A 16 -12.34 11.79 6.26
N TYR A 17 -12.81 10.66 5.75
CA TYR A 17 -14.25 10.52 5.48
C TYR A 17 -15.02 10.53 6.82
N GLU A 18 -16.14 11.26 6.87
CA GLU A 18 -16.92 11.42 8.10
C GLU A 18 -17.54 10.10 8.59
N GLY A 19 -17.79 9.15 7.68
CA GLY A 19 -18.27 7.82 7.99
C GLY A 19 -17.20 6.80 8.38
N ASN A 20 -15.94 7.23 8.63
CA ASN A 20 -14.89 6.32 9.09
C ASN A 20 -15.13 5.85 10.54
N PRO A 21 -14.72 4.61 10.88
CA PRO A 21 -14.20 3.57 9.97
C PRO A 21 -15.28 3.04 9.03
N ILE A 22 -14.87 2.72 7.77
CA ILE A 22 -15.82 2.24 6.74
C ILE A 22 -16.10 0.75 6.84
N LEU A 23 -15.21 -0.03 7.49
CA LEU A 23 -15.36 -1.46 7.76
C LEU A 23 -14.66 -1.81 9.08
N GLU A 24 -15.31 -2.65 9.87
CA GLU A 24 -14.82 -3.17 11.14
C GLU A 24 -15.16 -4.68 11.26
N ALA A 25 -14.55 -5.39 12.21
CA ALA A 25 -14.81 -6.80 12.46
C ALA A 25 -16.30 -7.15 12.64
N LYS A 26 -17.08 -6.25 13.26
CA LYS A 26 -18.53 -6.43 13.46
C LYS A 26 -19.35 -6.48 12.17
N ASP A 27 -18.82 -5.96 11.06
CA ASP A 27 -19.49 -5.92 9.76
C ASP A 27 -19.29 -7.21 8.97
N TRP A 28 -18.37 -8.06 9.44
CA TRP A 28 -17.99 -9.31 8.74
C TRP A 28 -19.06 -10.38 8.90
N PRO A 29 -19.38 -11.13 7.83
CA PRO A 29 -20.42 -12.17 7.85
C PRO A 29 -19.99 -13.48 8.56
N TYR A 30 -18.72 -13.56 9.00
CA TYR A 30 -18.18 -14.69 9.77
C TYR A 30 -17.26 -14.16 10.89
N PRO A 31 -16.96 -14.98 11.93
CA PRO A 31 -16.14 -14.55 13.07
C PRO A 31 -14.71 -14.19 12.67
N VAL A 32 -14.27 -12.97 13.00
CA VAL A 32 -12.92 -12.45 12.77
C VAL A 32 -12.44 -11.64 13.95
N ASN A 33 -11.11 -11.47 14.09
CA ASN A 33 -10.51 -10.60 15.09
C ASN A 33 -10.50 -9.16 14.61
N SER A 34 -9.86 -8.91 13.46
CA SER A 34 -9.65 -7.57 12.91
C SER A 34 -9.68 -7.57 11.38
N VAL A 35 -9.91 -6.39 10.78
CA VAL A 35 -9.97 -6.19 9.33
C VAL A 35 -9.25 -4.91 8.97
N PHE A 36 -8.22 -4.96 8.15
CA PHE A 36 -7.35 -3.82 7.90
C PHE A 36 -6.57 -3.96 6.57
N ASN A 37 -5.72 -3.00 6.25
CA ASN A 37 -4.77 -2.99 5.13
C ASN A 37 -5.37 -3.50 3.79
N PRO A 38 -6.42 -2.86 3.25
CA PRO A 38 -7.07 -3.34 2.05
C PRO A 38 -6.34 -2.89 0.78
N ALA A 39 -6.06 -3.77 -0.16
CA ALA A 39 -5.86 -3.32 -1.54
C ALA A 39 -7.14 -2.71 -2.09
N ALA A 40 -7.02 -1.78 -3.03
CA ALA A 40 -8.17 -1.13 -3.66
C ALA A 40 -7.99 -0.98 -5.16
N ILE A 41 -9.07 -1.19 -5.91
CA ILE A 41 -9.11 -0.91 -7.33
C ILE A 41 -10.47 -0.36 -7.75
N LYS A 42 -10.47 0.59 -8.68
CA LYS A 42 -11.69 1.11 -9.31
C LYS A 42 -12.07 0.22 -10.47
N LEU A 43 -13.30 -0.27 -10.45
CA LEU A 43 -13.93 -1.03 -11.52
C LEU A 43 -15.07 -0.19 -12.14
N PRO A 44 -15.57 -0.55 -13.34
CA PRO A 44 -16.67 0.18 -13.98
C PRO A 44 -17.95 0.24 -13.14
N ASP A 45 -18.20 -0.78 -12.31
CA ASP A 45 -19.39 -0.92 -11.47
C ASP A 45 -19.20 -0.48 -10.01
N GLY A 46 -18.01 0.02 -9.64
CA GLY A 46 -17.74 0.50 -8.29
C GLY A 46 -16.29 0.40 -7.87
N THR A 47 -16.08 0.33 -6.58
CA THR A 47 -14.78 0.10 -5.95
C THR A 47 -14.74 -1.30 -5.34
N LEU A 48 -13.64 -1.99 -5.59
CA LEU A 48 -13.33 -3.28 -5.00
C LEU A 48 -12.18 -3.10 -4.00
N LEU A 49 -12.37 -3.64 -2.80
CA LEU A 49 -11.30 -3.83 -1.83
C LEU A 49 -11.01 -5.33 -1.70
N LEU A 50 -9.74 -5.65 -1.52
CA LEU A 50 -9.30 -6.97 -1.05
C LEU A 50 -8.68 -6.74 0.34
N ALA A 51 -9.47 -6.98 1.38
CA ALA A 51 -9.11 -6.67 2.76
C ALA A 51 -8.26 -7.78 3.37
N ARG A 52 -7.24 -7.43 4.14
CA ARG A 52 -6.61 -8.34 5.09
C ARG A 52 -7.56 -8.53 6.26
N VAL A 53 -7.80 -9.78 6.59
CA VAL A 53 -8.69 -10.20 7.68
C VAL A 53 -7.91 -11.15 8.58
N GLU A 54 -7.81 -10.84 9.84
CA GLU A 54 -7.22 -11.72 10.82
C GLU A 54 -8.29 -12.54 11.54
N ASP A 55 -8.13 -13.85 11.56
CA ASP A 55 -9.03 -14.76 12.26
C ASP A 55 -8.77 -14.76 13.78
N LEU A 56 -9.63 -15.47 14.54
CA LEU A 56 -9.50 -15.54 16.00
C LEU A 56 -8.25 -16.31 16.49
N ARG A 57 -7.48 -16.91 15.59
CA ARG A 57 -6.20 -17.58 15.89
C ARG A 57 -4.99 -16.67 15.63
N GLY A 58 -5.19 -15.50 15.01
CA GLY A 58 -4.16 -14.59 14.58
C GLY A 58 -3.59 -14.89 13.20
N PHE A 59 -4.28 -15.70 12.37
CA PHE A 59 -3.87 -15.96 10.99
C PHE A 59 -4.65 -15.06 10.03
N SER A 60 -3.91 -14.48 9.07
CA SER A 60 -4.51 -13.59 8.08
C SER A 60 -4.90 -14.31 6.80
N HIS A 61 -6.02 -13.91 6.23
CA HIS A 61 -6.50 -14.25 4.89
C HIS A 61 -7.02 -13.00 4.18
N LEU A 62 -7.38 -13.11 2.90
CA LEU A 62 -7.87 -11.97 2.13
C LEU A 62 -9.35 -12.15 1.78
N THR A 63 -10.15 -11.09 1.97
CA THR A 63 -11.60 -11.09 1.68
C THR A 63 -11.99 -9.92 0.79
N LEU A 64 -12.79 -10.25 -0.22
CA LEU A 64 -13.31 -9.29 -1.19
C LEU A 64 -14.46 -8.47 -0.59
N CYS A 65 -14.39 -7.16 -0.80
CA CYS A 65 -15.47 -6.23 -0.49
C CYS A 65 -15.77 -5.36 -1.71
N LYS A 66 -17.03 -4.99 -1.93
CA LYS A 66 -17.44 -4.13 -3.05
C LYS A 66 -18.38 -3.02 -2.59
N SER A 67 -18.20 -1.84 -3.14
CA SER A 67 -19.09 -0.69 -2.93
C SER A 67 -19.22 0.12 -4.21
N LYS A 68 -20.39 0.68 -4.46
CA LYS A 68 -20.63 1.52 -5.65
C LYS A 68 -19.88 2.85 -5.57
N ASP A 69 -19.89 3.47 -4.39
CA ASP A 69 -19.28 4.77 -4.15
C ASP A 69 -17.86 4.69 -3.58
N GLY A 70 -17.45 3.51 -3.08
CA GLY A 70 -16.18 3.30 -2.41
C GLY A 70 -16.12 3.82 -0.98
N LEU A 71 -17.25 4.23 -0.42
CA LEU A 71 -17.34 4.88 0.90
C LEU A 71 -18.30 4.16 1.84
N SER A 72 -19.40 3.63 1.30
CA SER A 72 -20.49 3.08 2.10
C SER A 72 -21.13 1.86 1.43
N ASN A 73 -22.08 1.23 2.13
CA ASN A 73 -22.87 0.10 1.62
C ASN A 73 -22.00 -1.01 1.03
N TRP A 74 -21.00 -1.44 1.78
CA TRP A 74 -20.07 -2.49 1.39
C TRP A 74 -20.76 -3.84 1.40
N TRP A 75 -20.70 -4.54 0.28
CA TRP A 75 -20.93 -5.96 0.21
C TRP A 75 -19.62 -6.70 0.54
N ILE A 76 -19.67 -7.71 1.37
CA ILE A 76 -18.51 -8.48 1.83
C ILE A 76 -18.75 -9.94 1.46
N ASP A 77 -17.71 -10.62 0.95
CA ASP A 77 -17.77 -12.07 0.69
C ASP A 77 -18.13 -12.83 1.97
N ASP A 78 -18.98 -13.85 1.87
CA ASP A 78 -19.46 -14.65 3.00
C ASP A 78 -18.44 -15.65 3.55
N LYS A 79 -17.27 -15.71 2.92
CA LYS A 79 -16.11 -16.53 3.28
C LYS A 79 -14.82 -15.90 2.76
N PRO A 80 -13.63 -16.32 3.22
CA PRO A 80 -12.37 -15.88 2.67
C PRO A 80 -12.30 -16.04 1.15
N THR A 81 -11.87 -15.00 0.44
CA THR A 81 -11.69 -15.02 -1.02
C THR A 81 -10.36 -15.69 -1.40
N MET A 82 -9.32 -15.45 -0.60
CA MET A 82 -8.02 -16.14 -0.69
C MET A 82 -7.63 -16.61 0.71
N GLU A 83 -7.68 -17.91 0.95
CA GLU A 83 -7.20 -18.52 2.18
C GLU A 83 -5.69 -18.82 2.08
N ALA A 84 -4.98 -18.77 3.20
CA ALA A 84 -3.63 -19.27 3.28
C ALA A 84 -3.59 -20.79 3.07
N ASP A 85 -2.56 -21.28 2.39
CA ASP A 85 -2.24 -22.69 2.35
C ASP A 85 -1.40 -23.06 3.59
N HIS A 86 -2.07 -23.55 4.63
CA HIS A 86 -1.42 -23.90 5.89
C HIS A 86 -0.44 -25.09 5.78
N GLU A 87 -0.47 -25.86 4.68
CA GLU A 87 0.52 -26.89 4.37
C GLU A 87 1.74 -26.34 3.62
N SER A 88 1.63 -25.14 3.05
CA SER A 88 2.75 -24.45 2.41
C SER A 88 3.75 -23.95 3.44
N HIS A 89 5.03 -24.12 3.15
CA HIS A 89 6.11 -23.53 3.96
C HIS A 89 6.13 -22.00 3.92
N GLU A 90 5.48 -21.38 2.93
CA GLU A 90 5.51 -19.94 2.68
C GLU A 90 4.30 -19.22 3.29
N GLU A 91 3.12 -19.84 3.28
CA GLU A 91 1.85 -19.21 3.66
C GLU A 91 1.27 -19.70 4.99
N ARG A 92 1.97 -20.56 5.70
CA ARG A 92 1.45 -21.29 6.86
C ARG A 92 0.77 -20.42 7.92
N TRP A 93 1.24 -19.20 8.09
CA TRP A 93 0.72 -18.25 9.09
C TRP A 93 -0.14 -17.13 8.49
N GLY A 94 -0.34 -17.13 7.18
CA GLY A 94 -1.33 -16.25 6.57
C GLY A 94 -0.84 -15.49 5.34
N LEU A 95 -1.81 -14.74 4.78
CA LEU A 95 -1.65 -13.82 3.66
C LEU A 95 -1.91 -12.41 4.15
N GLU A 96 -0.97 -11.48 3.90
CA GLU A 96 -1.03 -10.13 4.44
C GLU A 96 -0.90 -9.06 3.35
N ASP A 97 -1.46 -7.88 3.63
CA ASP A 97 -1.18 -6.60 2.99
C ASP A 97 -1.17 -6.64 1.46
N PRO A 98 -2.29 -6.99 0.81
CA PRO A 98 -2.36 -7.10 -0.64
C PRO A 98 -2.23 -5.73 -1.32
N ARG A 99 -1.73 -5.73 -2.58
CA ARG A 99 -1.81 -4.60 -3.51
C ARG A 99 -2.23 -5.12 -4.88
N ILE A 100 -3.03 -4.34 -5.59
CA ILE A 100 -3.62 -4.75 -6.87
C ILE A 100 -3.23 -3.76 -7.95
N VAL A 101 -2.77 -4.29 -9.09
CA VAL A 101 -2.62 -3.52 -10.33
C VAL A 101 -3.28 -4.27 -11.49
N TRP A 102 -3.82 -3.50 -12.44
CA TRP A 102 -4.24 -4.03 -13.73
C TRP A 102 -3.04 -4.04 -14.68
N LEU A 103 -2.73 -5.17 -15.27
CA LEU A 103 -1.68 -5.34 -16.26
C LEU A 103 -2.32 -5.33 -17.66
N ASP A 104 -2.28 -4.18 -18.35
CA ASP A 104 -2.93 -3.98 -19.64
C ASP A 104 -2.51 -4.99 -20.69
N GLU A 105 -1.20 -5.25 -20.84
CA GLU A 105 -0.66 -6.20 -21.83
C GLU A 105 -1.13 -7.64 -21.59
N GLN A 106 -1.37 -8.03 -20.34
CA GLN A 106 -1.79 -9.38 -19.96
C GLN A 106 -3.31 -9.51 -19.84
N GLY A 107 -4.06 -8.40 -19.79
CA GLY A 107 -5.50 -8.38 -19.61
C GLY A 107 -5.95 -9.04 -18.31
N GLN A 108 -5.22 -8.81 -17.20
CA GLN A 108 -5.47 -9.43 -15.90
C GLN A 108 -4.99 -8.57 -14.74
N PHE A 109 -5.53 -8.83 -13.57
CA PHE A 109 -5.06 -8.22 -12.33
C PHE A 109 -3.89 -9.01 -11.75
N ALA A 110 -2.87 -8.30 -11.30
CA ALA A 110 -1.79 -8.83 -10.49
C ALA A 110 -2.00 -8.38 -9.04
N ILE A 111 -1.91 -9.33 -8.12
CA ILE A 111 -2.04 -9.11 -6.69
C ILE A 111 -0.72 -9.52 -6.05
N THR A 112 0.04 -8.54 -5.58
CA THR A 112 1.18 -8.79 -4.72
C THR A 112 0.70 -8.82 -3.28
N TYR A 113 1.18 -9.77 -2.49
CA TYR A 113 0.84 -9.94 -1.09
C TYR A 113 2.02 -10.49 -0.30
N VAL A 114 1.96 -10.42 0.99
CA VAL A 114 2.95 -11.06 1.86
C VAL A 114 2.45 -12.44 2.22
N SER A 115 3.25 -13.45 1.93
CA SER A 115 3.12 -14.80 2.50
C SER A 115 3.94 -14.84 3.79
N PHE A 116 3.34 -15.32 4.89
CA PHE A 116 3.96 -15.30 6.21
C PHE A 116 4.08 -16.70 6.81
N SER A 117 5.26 -16.99 7.34
CA SER A 117 5.59 -18.27 7.96
C SER A 117 6.77 -18.14 8.93
N GLU A 118 7.27 -19.27 9.46
CA GLU A 118 8.48 -19.31 10.28
C GLU A 118 9.72 -18.73 9.56
N GLY A 119 9.74 -18.77 8.23
CA GLY A 119 10.81 -18.20 7.40
C GLY A 119 10.80 -16.68 7.32
N GLY A 120 9.83 -16.03 7.95
CA GLY A 120 9.59 -14.59 7.86
C GLY A 120 8.68 -14.20 6.69
N PRO A 121 8.39 -12.91 6.55
CA PRO A 121 7.55 -12.41 5.46
C PRO A 121 8.29 -12.47 4.13
N LEU A 122 7.58 -12.89 3.08
CA LEU A 122 8.08 -12.85 1.71
C LEU A 122 7.01 -12.35 0.74
N VAL A 123 7.44 -11.77 -0.37
CA VAL A 123 6.55 -11.24 -1.40
C VAL A 123 6.09 -12.37 -2.32
N SER A 124 4.79 -12.55 -2.42
CA SER A 124 4.14 -13.49 -3.34
C SER A 124 3.25 -12.79 -4.37
N LEU A 125 2.97 -13.48 -5.46
CA LEU A 125 2.14 -13.00 -6.55
C LEU A 125 0.98 -13.94 -6.84
N ALA A 126 -0.20 -13.39 -7.02
CA ALA A 126 -1.34 -14.06 -7.62
C ALA A 126 -1.89 -13.26 -8.81
N ILE A 127 -2.42 -13.97 -9.78
CA ILE A 127 -3.03 -13.40 -10.98
C ILE A 127 -4.51 -13.79 -11.04
N THR A 128 -5.36 -12.85 -11.40
CA THR A 128 -6.79 -13.10 -11.58
C THR A 128 -7.39 -12.25 -12.70
N LYS A 129 -8.49 -12.71 -13.28
CA LYS A 129 -9.30 -11.92 -14.22
C LYS A 129 -10.62 -11.45 -13.62
N ASN A 130 -11.06 -12.05 -12.51
CA ASN A 130 -12.45 -11.94 -12.03
C ASN A 130 -12.58 -11.90 -10.51
N PHE A 131 -11.49 -12.01 -9.75
CA PHE A 131 -11.46 -12.11 -8.28
C PHE A 131 -12.24 -13.31 -7.69
N HIS A 132 -12.52 -14.33 -8.51
CA HIS A 132 -13.11 -15.59 -8.08
C HIS A 132 -12.15 -16.77 -8.22
N THR A 133 -11.25 -16.69 -9.20
CA THR A 133 -10.22 -17.69 -9.45
C THR A 133 -8.86 -17.02 -9.50
N PHE A 134 -7.89 -17.60 -8.79
CA PHE A 134 -6.55 -17.04 -8.65
C PHE A 134 -5.52 -18.07 -9.09
N ALA A 135 -4.59 -17.66 -9.96
CA ALA A 135 -3.38 -18.41 -10.23
C ALA A 135 -2.28 -17.91 -9.30
N ARG A 136 -1.96 -18.65 -8.25
CA ARG A 136 -0.84 -18.37 -7.35
C ARG A 136 0.46 -18.66 -8.07
N MET A 137 1.33 -17.67 -8.14
CA MET A 137 2.63 -17.77 -8.79
C MET A 137 3.74 -18.12 -7.79
N GLY A 138 3.42 -18.09 -6.48
CA GLY A 138 4.36 -18.33 -5.38
C GLY A 138 5.24 -17.12 -5.08
N ALA A 139 6.32 -17.37 -4.36
CA ALA A 139 7.29 -16.37 -3.93
C ALA A 139 7.99 -15.70 -5.12
N MET A 140 8.05 -14.37 -5.10
CA MET A 140 8.78 -13.56 -6.08
C MET A 140 10.21 -13.27 -5.64
N LEU A 141 10.38 -13.00 -4.36
CA LEU A 141 11.64 -12.59 -3.73
C LEU A 141 11.80 -13.33 -2.40
N PRO A 142 13.05 -13.61 -1.97
CA PRO A 142 13.30 -14.29 -0.71
C PRO A 142 12.93 -13.43 0.51
N PRO A 143 12.71 -14.06 1.70
CA PRO A 143 12.50 -13.35 2.94
C PRO A 143 13.81 -12.66 3.44
N GLU A 144 13.76 -11.62 4.27
CA GLU A 144 12.55 -10.92 4.69
C GLU A 144 12.24 -9.79 3.71
N ASP A 145 11.07 -9.83 3.08
CA ASP A 145 10.65 -8.80 2.13
C ASP A 145 9.13 -8.59 2.20
N LYS A 146 8.67 -7.35 2.03
CA LYS A 146 7.26 -6.96 2.04
C LYS A 146 7.01 -5.61 1.36
N ASP A 147 5.80 -5.05 1.53
CA ASP A 147 5.40 -3.75 1.00
C ASP A 147 5.61 -3.63 -0.51
N ALA A 148 5.30 -4.69 -1.24
CA ALA A 148 5.61 -4.79 -2.64
C ALA A 148 4.42 -4.52 -3.55
N CYS A 149 4.66 -3.80 -4.65
CA CYS A 149 3.70 -3.64 -5.72
C CYS A 149 4.37 -3.51 -7.08
N LEU A 150 3.76 -4.14 -8.08
CA LEU A 150 4.14 -3.97 -9.48
C LEU A 150 3.73 -2.59 -10.00
N PHE A 151 4.44 -2.12 -11.01
CA PHE A 151 3.92 -1.09 -11.89
C PHE A 151 2.92 -1.71 -12.90
N PRO A 152 1.91 -0.95 -13.36
CA PRO A 152 0.90 -1.47 -14.28
C PRO A 152 1.41 -1.72 -15.70
N ARG A 153 2.59 -1.20 -16.06
CA ARG A 153 3.22 -1.36 -17.38
C ARG A 153 4.69 -1.78 -17.29
N ARG A 154 5.24 -2.20 -18.42
CA ARG A 154 6.66 -2.52 -18.55
C ARG A 154 7.49 -1.27 -18.83
N PHE A 155 8.78 -1.35 -18.46
CA PHE A 155 9.83 -0.38 -18.75
C PHE A 155 10.94 -1.08 -19.52
N ASN A 156 11.23 -0.63 -20.73
CA ASN A 156 12.18 -1.29 -21.63
C ASN A 156 11.93 -2.81 -21.75
N GLY A 157 10.65 -3.20 -21.87
CA GLY A 157 10.23 -4.59 -22.02
C GLY A 157 10.23 -5.42 -20.73
N ARG A 158 10.51 -4.83 -19.57
CA ARG A 158 10.58 -5.52 -18.27
C ARG A 158 9.53 -5.00 -17.30
N PHE A 159 9.01 -5.88 -16.45
CA PHE A 159 8.20 -5.51 -15.30
C PHE A 159 9.09 -4.86 -14.23
N ALA A 160 8.53 -3.94 -13.48
CA ALA A 160 9.15 -3.31 -12.33
C ALA A 160 8.33 -3.57 -11.06
N LEU A 161 9.02 -3.84 -9.97
CA LEU A 161 8.46 -4.10 -8.64
C LEU A 161 9.14 -3.19 -7.63
N ILE A 162 8.37 -2.38 -6.91
CA ILE A 162 8.86 -1.74 -5.68
C ILE A 162 8.63 -2.71 -4.53
N HIS A 163 9.61 -2.86 -3.65
CA HIS A 163 9.55 -3.74 -2.49
C HIS A 163 10.44 -3.22 -1.35
N ARG A 164 10.41 -3.87 -0.19
CA ARG A 164 11.17 -3.44 0.97
C ARG A 164 11.79 -4.62 1.71
N PRO A 165 12.96 -5.07 1.26
CA PRO A 165 13.73 -6.09 1.98
C PRO A 165 14.35 -5.52 3.26
N ILE A 166 14.70 -6.41 4.19
CA ILE A 166 15.56 -6.10 5.32
C ILE A 166 16.98 -6.49 4.96
N VAL A 167 17.85 -5.50 4.76
CA VAL A 167 19.24 -5.72 4.40
C VAL A 167 20.14 -5.12 5.49
N GLN A 168 20.88 -5.97 6.19
CA GLN A 168 21.77 -5.57 7.31
C GLN A 168 21.03 -4.79 8.41
N GLY A 169 19.74 -5.08 8.63
CA GLY A 169 18.89 -4.39 9.60
C GLY A 169 18.27 -3.08 9.10
N GLU A 170 18.60 -2.63 7.88
CA GLU A 170 18.03 -1.46 7.24
C GLU A 170 16.79 -1.84 6.40
N ALA A 171 15.76 -1.00 6.46
CA ALA A 171 14.48 -1.18 5.76
C ALA A 171 14.25 -0.02 4.77
N HIS A 172 15.01 -0.03 3.71
CA HIS A 172 14.87 0.90 2.58
C HIS A 172 13.88 0.39 1.54
N MET A 173 13.33 1.28 0.73
CA MET A 173 12.58 0.88 -0.47
C MET A 173 13.55 0.54 -1.60
N TRP A 174 13.26 -0.57 -2.26
CA TRP A 174 14.02 -1.06 -3.42
C TRP A 174 13.13 -1.14 -4.64
N ILE A 175 13.74 -1.17 -5.82
CA ILE A 175 13.11 -1.50 -7.08
C ILE A 175 13.88 -2.62 -7.77
N SER A 176 13.14 -3.57 -8.33
CA SER A 176 13.68 -4.73 -9.03
C SER A 176 12.98 -4.91 -10.37
N MET A 177 13.69 -5.49 -11.34
CA MET A 177 13.19 -5.67 -12.69
C MET A 177 13.07 -7.16 -13.03
N SER A 178 12.04 -7.51 -13.83
CA SER A 178 11.83 -8.88 -14.30
C SER A 178 11.38 -8.93 -15.76
N PRO A 179 11.87 -9.86 -16.57
CA PRO A 179 11.36 -10.08 -17.93
C PRO A 179 10.01 -10.82 -17.94
N ASP A 180 9.68 -11.59 -16.90
CA ASP A 180 8.63 -12.62 -16.94
C ASP A 180 7.85 -12.81 -15.65
N LEU A 181 7.99 -11.91 -14.65
CA LEU A 181 7.39 -11.97 -13.30
C LEU A 181 7.92 -13.11 -12.40
N LYS A 182 8.90 -13.89 -12.85
CA LYS A 182 9.52 -15.00 -12.11
C LYS A 182 10.97 -14.74 -11.76
N HIS A 183 11.73 -14.22 -12.73
CA HIS A 183 13.15 -13.97 -12.56
C HIS A 183 13.39 -12.49 -12.28
N TRP A 184 13.73 -12.16 -11.05
CA TRP A 184 13.95 -10.79 -10.59
C TRP A 184 15.44 -10.48 -10.48
N GLY A 185 15.82 -9.29 -10.95
CA GLY A 185 17.20 -8.82 -10.96
C GLY A 185 17.29 -7.29 -11.02
N ASP A 186 18.46 -6.76 -11.32
CA ASP A 186 18.72 -5.30 -11.36
C ASP A 186 18.23 -4.60 -10.08
N HIS A 187 18.44 -5.24 -8.93
CA HIS A 187 18.02 -4.75 -7.63
C HIS A 187 18.74 -3.44 -7.28
N ARG A 188 17.98 -2.41 -6.94
CA ARG A 188 18.50 -1.08 -6.59
C ARG A 188 17.76 -0.52 -5.38
N VAL A 189 18.47 0.19 -4.53
CA VAL A 189 17.82 1.05 -3.53
C VAL A 189 17.11 2.19 -4.28
N LEU A 190 15.79 2.26 -4.12
CA LEU A 190 14.98 3.32 -4.70
C LEU A 190 14.97 4.56 -3.81
N MET A 191 14.67 4.36 -2.53
CA MET A 191 14.68 5.44 -1.52
C MET A 191 15.26 4.91 -0.20
N ARG A 192 16.00 5.80 0.49
CA ARG A 192 16.55 5.51 1.82
C ARG A 192 15.72 6.12 2.93
N THR A 193 15.77 5.53 4.12
CA THR A 193 15.33 6.18 5.36
C THR A 193 16.11 7.48 5.59
N ARG A 194 15.49 8.47 6.24
CA ARG A 194 16.15 9.74 6.58
C ARG A 194 16.44 9.79 8.09
N HIS A 195 17.71 9.72 8.45
CA HIS A 195 18.12 9.72 9.87
C HIS A 195 17.51 10.92 10.62
N ALA A 196 17.00 10.66 11.83
CA ALA A 196 16.35 11.65 12.71
C ALA A 196 15.06 12.29 12.19
N PHE A 197 14.50 11.79 11.08
CA PHE A 197 13.23 12.23 10.52
C PHE A 197 12.07 11.31 10.92
N TRP A 198 10.86 11.70 10.50
CA TRP A 198 9.62 10.93 10.75
C TRP A 198 9.61 9.56 10.04
N ASP A 199 10.43 9.39 9.02
CA ASP A 199 10.64 8.19 8.21
C ASP A 199 12.06 7.62 8.34
N GLY A 200 12.65 7.80 9.52
CA GLY A 200 14.05 7.47 9.78
C GLY A 200 14.33 6.04 10.17
N GLN A 201 13.33 5.25 10.58
CA GLN A 201 13.53 3.86 11.01
C GLN A 201 13.32 2.87 9.87
N ARG A 202 12.22 3.00 9.15
CA ARG A 202 11.88 2.21 7.97
C ARG A 202 10.95 2.97 7.05
N ILE A 203 10.99 2.63 5.77
CA ILE A 203 10.06 3.12 4.76
C ILE A 203 9.60 1.95 3.90
N GLY A 204 8.36 2.00 3.41
CA GLY A 204 7.82 0.97 2.50
C GLY A 204 6.72 1.55 1.62
N LEU A 205 6.50 0.94 0.46
CA LEU A 205 5.45 1.36 -0.44
C LEU A 205 4.08 1.21 0.23
N ALA A 206 3.27 2.24 0.11
CA ALA A 206 1.89 2.21 0.58
C ALA A 206 0.98 1.46 -0.41
N CYS A 207 0.38 2.17 -1.35
CA CYS A 207 -0.48 1.60 -2.39
C CYS A 207 0.27 1.44 -3.72
N GLN A 208 -0.44 0.99 -4.74
CA GLN A 208 0.10 0.88 -6.09
C GLN A 208 0.59 2.23 -6.62
N PRO A 209 1.65 2.26 -7.47
CA PRO A 209 2.07 3.48 -8.16
C PRO A 209 0.96 4.04 -9.05
N ILE A 210 0.80 5.37 -9.07
CA ILE A 210 -0.23 6.07 -9.83
C ILE A 210 0.46 6.90 -10.93
N GLU A 211 0.14 6.62 -12.19
CA GLU A 211 0.67 7.39 -13.30
C GLU A 211 0.00 8.75 -13.40
N ILE A 212 0.82 9.79 -13.47
CA ILE A 212 0.40 11.18 -13.70
C ILE A 212 1.28 11.77 -14.82
N PRO A 213 0.90 12.89 -15.46
CA PRO A 213 1.71 13.46 -16.54
C PRO A 213 3.16 13.78 -16.17
N GLU A 214 3.43 14.06 -14.90
CA GLU A 214 4.75 14.42 -14.39
C GLU A 214 5.63 13.21 -14.04
N GLY A 215 5.08 11.98 -13.98
CA GLY A 215 5.79 10.77 -13.60
C GLY A 215 4.93 9.77 -12.84
N TRP A 216 5.56 8.96 -12.00
CA TRP A 216 4.86 8.02 -11.12
C TRP A 216 4.75 8.59 -9.71
N LEU A 217 3.53 8.86 -9.30
CA LEU A 217 3.24 9.23 -7.92
C LEU A 217 3.22 7.97 -7.07
N ILE A 218 4.07 7.91 -6.05
CA ILE A 218 4.09 6.85 -5.05
C ILE A 218 3.80 7.42 -3.67
N PHE A 219 2.88 6.79 -2.96
CA PHE A 219 2.69 7.00 -1.52
C PHE A 219 3.52 5.96 -0.79
N TYR A 220 4.15 6.36 0.31
CA TYR A 220 4.94 5.45 1.13
C TYR A 220 4.69 5.71 2.60
N HIS A 221 4.75 4.66 3.41
CA HIS A 221 4.76 4.84 4.84
C HIS A 221 6.18 5.04 5.34
N GLY A 222 6.32 5.92 6.31
CA GLY A 222 7.52 6.12 7.08
C GLY A 222 7.25 5.81 8.55
N VAL A 223 8.23 5.21 9.22
CA VAL A 223 8.13 4.81 10.61
C VAL A 223 9.16 5.54 11.45
N ARG A 224 8.68 6.06 12.60
CA ARG A 224 9.51 6.61 13.65
C ARG A 224 9.32 5.80 14.93
N ALA A 225 10.41 5.28 15.48
CA ALA A 225 10.40 4.71 16.82
C ALA A 225 10.36 5.81 17.88
N THR A 226 9.56 5.59 18.92
CA THR A 226 9.48 6.40 20.12
C THR A 226 9.59 5.47 21.34
N VAL A 227 9.74 6.02 22.52
CA VAL A 227 9.71 5.23 23.76
C VAL A 227 8.36 4.55 24.03
N ALA A 228 7.29 5.08 23.44
CA ALA A 228 5.92 4.56 23.58
C ALA A 228 5.51 3.58 22.45
N GLY A 229 6.35 3.36 21.46
CA GLY A 229 6.05 2.51 20.31
C GLY A 229 6.46 3.13 18.97
N GLN A 230 5.91 2.62 17.90
CA GLN A 230 6.17 3.07 16.53
C GLN A 230 5.00 3.90 16.02
N ILE A 231 5.31 4.97 15.28
CA ILE A 231 4.29 5.81 14.65
C ILE A 231 4.44 5.67 13.14
N TYR A 232 3.34 5.26 12.47
CA TYR A 232 3.29 5.12 11.03
C TYR A 232 2.60 6.31 10.39
N ARG A 233 3.25 6.92 9.41
CA ARG A 233 2.77 8.09 8.68
C ARG A 233 3.01 7.91 7.19
N ILE A 234 2.26 8.66 6.38
CA ILE A 234 2.33 8.57 4.92
C ILE A 234 3.02 9.81 4.37
N GLY A 235 3.97 9.60 3.48
CA GLY A 235 4.57 10.59 2.61
C GLY A 235 4.28 10.30 1.15
N VAL A 236 4.76 11.19 0.28
CA VAL A 236 4.59 11.07 -1.17
C VAL A 236 5.91 11.36 -1.87
N ALA A 237 6.18 10.65 -2.96
CA ALA A 237 7.31 10.89 -3.84
C ALA A 237 6.89 10.79 -5.31
N LEU A 238 7.67 11.44 -6.17
CA LEU A 238 7.50 11.40 -7.62
C LEU A 238 8.70 10.69 -8.23
N LEU A 239 8.44 9.67 -9.03
CA LEU A 239 9.45 8.97 -9.81
C LEU A 239 9.37 9.38 -11.28
N ASP A 240 10.47 9.21 -12.00
CA ASP A 240 10.52 9.46 -13.44
C ASP A 240 9.55 8.54 -14.21
N LEU A 241 8.95 9.05 -15.25
CA LEU A 241 7.91 8.36 -16.01
C LEU A 241 8.45 7.14 -16.75
N GLU A 242 9.63 7.22 -17.35
CA GLU A 242 10.23 6.16 -18.15
C GLU A 242 11.34 5.39 -17.42
N GLU A 243 11.93 6.00 -16.42
CA GLU A 243 12.96 5.43 -15.58
C GLU A 243 12.53 5.42 -14.10
N PRO A 244 11.55 4.58 -13.71
CA PRO A 244 10.92 4.64 -12.40
C PRO A 244 11.85 4.34 -11.22
N TRP A 245 13.10 4.01 -11.48
CA TRP A 245 14.18 3.91 -10.50
C TRP A 245 14.82 5.27 -10.15
N LYS A 246 14.40 6.37 -10.81
CA LYS A 246 14.84 7.73 -10.50
C LYS A 246 13.77 8.43 -9.67
N VAL A 247 14.13 8.83 -8.46
CA VAL A 247 13.26 9.66 -7.61
C VAL A 247 13.48 11.11 -8.00
N LEU A 248 12.44 11.78 -8.47
CA LEU A 248 12.51 13.19 -8.86
C LEU A 248 12.27 14.12 -7.68
N ARG A 249 11.26 13.78 -6.84
CA ARG A 249 10.86 14.60 -5.70
C ARG A 249 10.40 13.73 -4.54
N ARG A 250 10.55 14.26 -3.32
CA ARG A 250 10.08 13.58 -2.10
C ARG A 250 9.55 14.59 -1.10
N SER A 251 8.39 14.31 -0.50
CA SER A 251 7.81 15.17 0.54
C SER A 251 8.77 15.29 1.75
N PRO A 252 9.04 16.50 2.24
CA PRO A 252 9.85 16.69 3.44
C PRO A 252 9.11 16.22 4.69
N GLU A 253 7.78 16.45 4.75
CA GLU A 253 6.92 16.10 5.86
C GLU A 253 5.91 15.01 5.45
N TRP A 254 5.28 14.39 6.45
CA TRP A 254 4.17 13.49 6.20
C TRP A 254 2.91 14.26 5.78
N ILE A 255 2.08 13.65 4.96
CA ILE A 255 0.84 14.23 4.43
C ILE A 255 -0.42 13.60 5.05
N LEU A 256 -0.25 12.47 5.74
CA LEU A 256 -1.29 11.78 6.50
C LEU A 256 -0.65 11.02 7.66
N GLY A 257 -1.21 11.11 8.85
CA GLY A 257 -0.71 10.41 10.03
C GLY A 257 -1.82 10.26 11.09
N PRO A 258 -1.62 9.41 12.11
CA PRO A 258 -2.68 9.07 13.08
C PRO A 258 -3.10 10.30 13.90
N ARG A 259 -4.42 10.59 13.87
CA ARG A 259 -5.06 11.68 14.61
C ARG A 259 -6.38 11.29 15.25
N ALA A 260 -7.21 10.53 14.50
CA ALA A 260 -8.49 10.08 14.99
C ALA A 260 -8.33 8.95 16.01
N ASP A 261 -9.29 8.78 16.91
CA ASP A 261 -9.22 7.76 17.96
C ASP A 261 -9.09 6.36 17.39
N TYR A 262 -9.78 6.05 16.30
CA TYR A 262 -9.71 4.76 15.61
C TYR A 262 -8.36 4.49 14.89
N GLU A 263 -7.50 5.50 14.75
CA GLU A 263 -6.12 5.37 14.22
C GLU A 263 -5.09 5.23 15.34
N ARG A 264 -5.49 5.59 16.55
CA ARG A 264 -4.61 5.65 17.74
C ARG A 264 -4.85 4.52 18.71
N ILE A 265 -6.02 3.88 18.65
CA ILE A 265 -6.45 2.82 19.57
C ILE A 265 -6.93 1.63 18.74
N GLY A 266 -6.27 0.49 18.89
CA GLY A 266 -6.52 -0.79 18.23
C GLY A 266 -5.44 -1.79 18.60
N ASP A 267 -5.28 -2.82 17.78
CA ASP A 267 -4.28 -3.88 18.01
C ASP A 267 -2.85 -3.32 17.97
N VAL A 268 -2.59 -2.34 17.10
CA VAL A 268 -1.33 -1.58 17.08
C VAL A 268 -1.64 -0.08 17.09
N SER A 269 -1.26 0.61 18.17
CA SER A 269 -1.55 2.04 18.33
C SER A 269 -0.75 2.92 17.36
N ASP A 270 -1.34 4.09 17.01
CA ASP A 270 -0.72 5.14 16.20
C ASP A 270 -0.31 4.70 14.77
N VAL A 271 -1.19 3.92 14.11
CA VAL A 271 -0.97 3.41 12.75
C VAL A 271 -1.99 3.97 11.75
N VAL A 272 -1.47 4.54 10.68
CA VAL A 272 -2.15 4.77 9.40
C VAL A 272 -1.34 4.02 8.34
N PHE A 273 -1.86 2.87 7.88
CA PHE A 273 -1.15 1.99 6.94
C PHE A 273 -1.94 1.84 5.65
N VAL A 274 -1.58 2.66 4.65
CA VAL A 274 -2.24 2.68 3.34
C VAL A 274 -1.72 1.52 2.49
N THR A 275 -2.64 0.74 1.90
CA THR A 275 -2.33 -0.37 0.99
C THR A 275 -3.14 -0.32 -0.31
N GLY A 276 -4.13 0.55 -0.40
CA GLY A 276 -4.96 0.71 -1.59
C GLY A 276 -5.28 2.17 -1.91
N ALA A 277 -5.39 2.46 -3.20
CA ALA A 277 -5.81 3.75 -3.69
C ALA A 277 -6.74 3.62 -4.88
N THR A 278 -7.68 4.56 -5.02
CA THR A 278 -8.47 4.72 -6.26
C THR A 278 -8.52 6.19 -6.65
N VAL A 279 -8.51 6.44 -7.97
CA VAL A 279 -8.63 7.78 -8.52
C VAL A 279 -9.94 7.87 -9.29
N ASN A 280 -10.76 8.86 -8.95
CA ASN A 280 -11.90 9.24 -9.75
C ASN A 280 -11.52 10.45 -10.60
N LYS A 281 -11.27 10.20 -11.90
CA LYS A 281 -10.81 11.24 -12.82
C LYS A 281 -11.88 12.30 -13.11
N GLU A 282 -13.17 11.96 -13.00
CA GLU A 282 -14.27 12.90 -13.28
C GLU A 282 -14.43 13.94 -12.16
N SER A 283 -14.23 13.52 -10.90
CA SER A 283 -14.35 14.39 -9.72
C SER A 283 -13.01 14.89 -9.20
N ASP A 284 -11.90 14.53 -9.85
CA ASP A 284 -10.52 14.82 -9.40
C ASP A 284 -10.21 14.34 -7.97
N LEU A 285 -10.86 13.25 -7.54
CA LEU A 285 -10.68 12.73 -6.17
C LEU A 285 -9.78 11.51 -6.14
N LEU A 286 -8.83 11.55 -5.22
CA LEU A 286 -7.99 10.44 -4.78
C LEU A 286 -8.51 9.92 -3.44
N TYR A 287 -8.74 8.61 -3.36
CA TYR A 287 -9.11 7.90 -2.15
C TYR A 287 -7.94 7.02 -1.73
N LEU A 288 -7.44 7.19 -0.50
CA LEU A 288 -6.47 6.28 0.12
C LEU A 288 -7.19 5.42 1.15
N TYR A 289 -7.22 4.12 0.92
CA TYR A 289 -7.77 3.13 1.85
C TYR A 289 -6.64 2.60 2.73
N TYR A 290 -6.89 2.55 4.03
CA TYR A 290 -5.85 2.21 4.99
C TYR A 290 -6.36 1.38 6.17
N GLY A 291 -5.43 0.60 6.74
CA GLY A 291 -5.59 0.03 8.06
C GLY A 291 -5.35 1.11 9.12
N ALA A 292 -6.30 1.23 10.02
CA ALA A 292 -6.26 2.14 11.15
C ALA A 292 -6.02 1.33 12.43
N ALA A 293 -4.90 1.57 13.11
CA ALA A 293 -4.47 0.88 14.32
C ALA A 293 -4.47 -0.66 14.22
N ASP A 294 -4.26 -1.21 12.99
CA ASP A 294 -4.30 -2.62 12.62
C ASP A 294 -5.60 -3.37 13.05
N ASP A 295 -6.71 -2.65 13.07
CA ASP A 295 -7.99 -3.14 13.59
C ASP A 295 -9.17 -2.83 12.64
N LYS A 296 -9.11 -1.72 11.91
CA LYS A 296 -10.23 -1.20 11.11
C LYS A 296 -9.76 -0.71 9.75
N ILE A 297 -10.71 -0.65 8.79
CA ILE A 297 -10.48 -0.02 7.49
C ILE A 297 -11.09 1.38 7.49
N ALA A 298 -10.30 2.36 7.08
CA ALA A 298 -10.72 3.73 6.91
C ALA A 298 -10.29 4.28 5.53
N VAL A 299 -10.83 5.45 5.16
CA VAL A 299 -10.51 6.13 3.90
C VAL A 299 -10.23 7.62 4.14
N ALA A 300 -9.17 8.10 3.49
CA ALA A 300 -8.82 9.51 3.42
C ALA A 300 -8.92 10.00 1.97
N ILE A 301 -9.40 11.22 1.78
CA ILE A 301 -9.77 11.78 0.47
C ILE A 301 -9.00 13.07 0.25
N ALA A 302 -8.46 13.23 -0.97
CA ALA A 302 -7.80 14.47 -1.42
C ALA A 302 -8.19 14.79 -2.86
N ASN A 303 -7.96 16.03 -3.30
CA ASN A 303 -7.99 16.35 -4.72
C ASN A 303 -6.66 15.91 -5.37
N MET A 304 -6.73 15.19 -6.48
CA MET A 304 -5.53 14.75 -7.20
C MET A 304 -4.71 15.94 -7.71
N SER A 305 -5.37 17.00 -8.17
CA SER A 305 -4.73 18.25 -8.58
C SER A 305 -3.93 18.90 -7.44
N GLU A 306 -4.47 18.93 -6.20
CA GLU A 306 -3.74 19.45 -5.03
C GLU A 306 -2.53 18.59 -4.66
N ILE A 307 -2.63 17.27 -4.79
CA ILE A 307 -1.49 16.37 -4.57
C ILE A 307 -0.40 16.60 -5.61
N ARG A 308 -0.78 16.75 -6.89
CA ARG A 308 0.16 17.05 -7.98
C ARG A 308 0.85 18.41 -7.76
N GLU A 309 0.10 19.44 -7.43
CA GLU A 309 0.66 20.75 -7.11
C GLU A 309 1.65 20.67 -5.93
N TYR A 310 1.26 19.97 -4.86
CA TYR A 310 2.10 19.78 -3.68
C TYR A 310 3.41 19.08 -4.02
N ILE A 311 3.37 17.94 -4.74
CA ILE A 311 4.60 17.20 -5.04
C ILE A 311 5.54 17.98 -5.95
N MET A 312 5.01 18.81 -6.86
CA MET A 312 5.81 19.67 -7.71
C MET A 312 6.50 20.83 -6.94
N MET A 313 5.97 21.21 -5.77
CA MET A 313 6.62 22.17 -4.87
C MET A 313 7.62 21.51 -3.91
N CYS A 314 7.59 20.19 -3.76
CA CYS A 314 8.54 19.47 -2.91
C CYS A 314 9.96 19.59 -3.46
N PRO A 315 10.99 19.53 -2.59
CA PRO A 315 12.38 19.54 -3.04
C PRO A 315 12.68 18.38 -3.99
N GLU A 316 13.63 18.62 -4.89
CA GLU A 316 14.23 17.54 -5.67
C GLU A 316 14.87 16.53 -4.73
N ALA A 317 14.76 15.24 -5.07
CA ALA A 317 15.38 14.20 -4.29
C ALA A 317 16.91 14.32 -4.43
N GLU A 318 17.60 14.29 -3.31
CA GLU A 318 19.06 14.15 -3.31
C GLU A 318 19.39 12.66 -3.60
N ASP A 319 20.33 12.42 -4.50
CA ASP A 319 20.82 11.10 -4.92
C ASP A 319 21.41 10.29 -3.75
#